data_ae2dda996ab7379834ba667a8e180508
#
_entry.id   ae2dda996ab7379834ba667a8e180508
#
_cell.length_a   1.000
_cell.length_b   1.000
_cell.length_c   1.000
_cell.angle_alpha   90.00
_cell.angle_beta   90.00
_cell.angle_gamma   90.00
#
_symmetry.space_group_name_H-M   'P 1'
#
loop_
_entity.id
_entity.type
_entity.pdbx_description
1 polymer ?
#
loop_
_entity_poly.entity_id
_entity_poly.type
_entity_poly.pdbx_seq_one_letter_code
_entity_poly.pdbx_strand_id
1 'polypeptide(L)'
;MTDSTVFSHKPTLPGDLVVLRPVTEDDVPALLPLYEDAEIMRLTGCHTHFEEPALRKWYASRGAQDDRLDLAVVERATGRVVGEAVLNEWDEENESCSFRIVFVPDAVGRGLGTEATRLIVGHGFEALGLHRISLEVYAFNPRARRAYEKAGFTAEGVLRGALLWEGERVDATVMSVLAPEWAAQGAAG
;
A
#
# COMPACT_ATOMS: atom_id res chain seq x y z
N MET A 1 13.09 24.71 -2.92
CA MET A 1 11.87 24.73 -2.08
C MET A 1 10.92 23.76 -2.73
N THR A 2 10.95 22.52 -2.30
CA THR A 2 9.95 21.54 -2.66
C THR A 2 8.65 21.95 -1.97
N ASP A 3 7.60 22.00 -2.73
CA ASP A 3 6.30 22.44 -2.23
C ASP A 3 5.79 21.37 -1.25
N SER A 4 5.62 21.69 0.02
CA SER A 4 5.08 20.83 1.10
C SER A 4 3.68 20.27 0.81
N THR A 5 3.20 20.38 -0.43
CA THR A 5 1.86 20.02 -0.86
C THR A 5 1.82 18.80 -1.80
N VAL A 6 2.92 18.04 -1.90
CA VAL A 6 3.04 16.89 -2.83
C VAL A 6 1.89 15.91 -2.70
N PHE A 7 1.43 15.60 -1.48
CA PHE A 7 0.31 14.72 -1.21
C PHE A 7 -1.04 15.41 -1.04
N SER A 8 -1.15 16.73 -1.23
CA SER A 8 -2.42 17.46 -1.08
C SER A 8 -3.45 17.05 -2.13
N HIS A 9 -2.99 16.72 -3.34
CA HIS A 9 -3.85 16.22 -4.39
C HIS A 9 -4.06 14.71 -4.22
N LYS A 10 -5.33 14.29 -4.14
CA LYS A 10 -5.72 12.87 -4.03
C LYS A 10 -6.26 12.39 -5.38
N PRO A 11 -5.46 11.70 -6.20
CA PRO A 11 -5.84 11.32 -7.56
C PRO A 11 -6.79 10.13 -7.61
N THR A 12 -7.42 9.97 -8.77
CA THR A 12 -8.00 8.69 -9.21
C THR A 12 -7.08 8.12 -10.28
N LEU A 13 -6.61 6.89 -10.06
CA LEU A 13 -5.66 6.18 -10.94
C LEU A 13 -6.38 5.00 -11.60
N PRO A 14 -6.76 5.10 -12.88
CA PRO A 14 -7.42 4.01 -13.59
C PRO A 14 -6.42 2.96 -14.08
N GLY A 15 -6.69 1.69 -13.79
CA GLY A 15 -6.03 0.53 -14.38
C GLY A 15 -7.00 -0.32 -15.20
N ASP A 16 -6.56 -1.49 -15.64
CA ASP A 16 -7.38 -2.43 -16.40
C ASP A 16 -8.29 -3.28 -15.49
N LEU A 17 -7.77 -3.74 -14.37
CA LEU A 17 -8.48 -4.58 -13.39
C LEU A 17 -9.03 -3.77 -12.23
N VAL A 18 -8.33 -2.71 -11.83
CA VAL A 18 -8.70 -1.88 -10.68
C VAL A 18 -8.72 -0.39 -11.02
N VAL A 19 -9.43 0.36 -10.18
CA VAL A 19 -9.30 1.82 -10.09
C VAL A 19 -8.90 2.14 -8.66
N LEU A 20 -7.85 2.94 -8.49
CA LEU A 20 -7.51 3.51 -7.20
C LEU A 20 -8.13 4.89 -7.09
N ARG A 21 -8.86 5.17 -6.04
CA ARG A 21 -9.45 6.48 -5.77
C ARG A 21 -9.27 6.87 -4.30
N PRO A 22 -9.38 8.16 -3.97
CA PRO A 22 -9.32 8.56 -2.56
C PRO A 22 -10.27 7.75 -1.69
N VAL A 23 -9.75 7.24 -0.57
CA VAL A 23 -10.55 6.53 0.43
C VAL A 23 -11.45 7.52 1.17
N THR A 24 -12.64 7.07 1.55
CA THR A 24 -13.62 7.86 2.31
C THR A 24 -14.18 7.04 3.48
N GLU A 25 -14.89 7.69 4.38
CA GLU A 25 -15.59 6.99 5.48
C GLU A 25 -16.69 6.03 4.99
N ASP A 26 -17.20 6.25 3.78
CA ASP A 26 -18.22 5.37 3.18
C ASP A 26 -17.65 4.02 2.73
N ASP A 27 -16.32 3.91 2.62
CA ASP A 27 -15.63 2.67 2.29
C ASP A 27 -15.47 1.73 3.49
N VAL A 28 -15.69 2.21 4.71
CA VAL A 28 -15.48 1.44 5.95
C VAL A 28 -16.20 0.11 5.96
N PRO A 29 -17.49 -0.01 5.57
CA PRO A 29 -18.16 -1.31 5.58
C PRO A 29 -17.48 -2.36 4.67
N ALA A 30 -16.92 -1.94 3.54
CA ALA A 30 -16.19 -2.83 2.63
C ALA A 30 -14.78 -3.17 3.13
N LEU A 31 -14.15 -2.26 3.89
CA LEU A 31 -12.79 -2.40 4.41
C LEU A 31 -12.74 -2.99 5.83
N LEU A 32 -13.88 -3.09 6.52
CA LEU A 32 -13.95 -3.63 7.88
C LEU A 32 -13.30 -5.03 8.02
N PRO A 33 -13.46 -5.97 7.05
CA PRO A 33 -12.79 -7.25 7.11
C PRO A 33 -11.26 -7.18 7.20
N LEU A 34 -10.63 -6.09 6.77
CA LEU A 34 -9.17 -5.90 6.91
C LEU A 34 -8.71 -5.81 8.37
N TYR A 35 -9.62 -5.43 9.26
CA TYR A 35 -9.36 -5.21 10.69
C TYR A 35 -9.99 -6.28 11.60
N GLU A 36 -10.74 -7.21 11.01
CA GLU A 36 -11.43 -8.28 11.74
C GLU A 36 -10.92 -9.67 11.37
N ASP A 37 -10.41 -9.85 10.15
CA ASP A 37 -9.89 -11.13 9.68
C ASP A 37 -8.52 -11.43 10.30
N ALA A 38 -8.44 -12.53 11.06
CA ALA A 38 -7.25 -12.90 11.82
C ALA A 38 -6.02 -13.15 10.92
N GLU A 39 -6.22 -13.71 9.72
CA GLU A 39 -5.12 -13.96 8.79
C GLU A 39 -4.60 -12.64 8.19
N ILE A 40 -5.47 -11.70 7.84
CA ILE A 40 -5.05 -10.39 7.36
C ILE A 40 -4.29 -9.64 8.45
N MET A 41 -4.81 -9.62 9.68
CA MET A 41 -4.14 -9.01 10.82
C MET A 41 -2.74 -9.61 11.03
N ARG A 42 -2.62 -10.94 10.92
CA ARG A 42 -1.33 -11.63 10.99
C ARG A 42 -0.41 -11.20 9.85
N LEU A 43 -0.87 -11.22 8.60
CA LEU A 43 -0.05 -10.90 7.42
C LEU A 43 0.39 -9.43 7.38
N THR A 44 -0.34 -8.53 8.03
CA THR A 44 -0.02 -7.10 8.15
C THR A 44 0.69 -6.73 9.44
N GLY A 45 0.79 -7.67 10.39
CA GLY A 45 1.35 -7.40 11.73
C GLY A 45 0.48 -6.48 12.59
N CYS A 46 -0.81 -6.37 12.28
CA CYS A 46 -1.73 -5.51 13.00
C CYS A 46 -2.24 -6.22 14.27
N HIS A 47 -1.92 -5.69 15.43
CA HIS A 47 -2.40 -6.21 16.73
C HIS A 47 -3.66 -5.50 17.23
N THR A 48 -4.08 -4.43 16.59
CA THR A 48 -5.14 -3.54 17.09
C THR A 48 -6.47 -3.90 16.45
N HIS A 49 -7.47 -4.14 17.29
CA HIS A 49 -8.87 -4.19 16.86
C HIS A 49 -9.43 -2.78 16.88
N PHE A 50 -10.13 -2.41 15.83
CA PHE A 50 -10.73 -1.09 15.68
C PHE A 50 -12.25 -1.21 15.68
N GLU A 51 -12.91 -0.35 16.45
CA GLU A 51 -14.36 -0.17 16.35
C GLU A 51 -14.72 0.62 15.10
N GLU A 52 -15.83 0.26 14.45
CA GLU A 52 -16.27 0.92 13.21
C GLU A 52 -16.33 2.45 13.31
N PRO A 53 -16.85 3.07 14.39
CA PRO A 53 -16.87 4.53 14.51
C PRO A 53 -15.47 5.17 14.50
N ALA A 54 -14.47 4.49 15.07
CA ALA A 54 -13.08 4.95 15.06
C ALA A 54 -12.49 4.87 13.65
N LEU A 55 -12.77 3.81 12.91
CA LEU A 55 -12.37 3.67 11.51
C LEU A 55 -13.02 4.73 10.62
N ARG A 56 -14.31 5.01 10.78
CA ARG A 56 -14.99 6.08 10.02
C ARG A 56 -14.32 7.42 10.24
N LYS A 57 -14.04 7.79 11.49
CA LYS A 57 -13.31 9.03 11.82
C LYS A 57 -11.90 9.05 11.23
N TRP A 58 -11.21 7.91 11.26
CA TRP A 58 -9.89 7.76 10.66
C TRP A 58 -9.94 8.01 9.15
N TYR A 59 -10.82 7.32 8.42
CA TYR A 59 -10.92 7.45 6.96
C TYR A 59 -11.43 8.83 6.53
N ALA A 60 -12.37 9.44 7.26
CA ALA A 60 -12.81 10.80 7.01
C ALA A 60 -11.68 11.84 7.05
N SER A 61 -10.62 11.58 7.85
CA SER A 61 -9.48 12.48 7.98
C SER A 61 -8.42 12.34 6.87
N ARG A 62 -8.43 11.22 6.10
CA ARG A 62 -7.34 10.91 5.17
C ARG A 62 -7.22 11.88 4.01
N GLY A 63 -8.33 12.37 3.51
CA GLY A 63 -8.35 13.33 2.41
C GLY A 63 -7.68 14.68 2.71
N ALA A 64 -7.64 15.07 3.99
CA ALA A 64 -7.06 16.35 4.42
C ALA A 64 -5.57 16.28 4.81
N GLN A 65 -4.96 15.08 4.81
CA GLN A 65 -3.55 14.93 5.15
C GLN A 65 -2.67 15.15 3.92
N ASP A 66 -1.59 15.88 4.10
CA ASP A 66 -0.66 16.31 3.04
C ASP A 66 0.69 15.56 3.07
N ASP A 67 0.84 14.61 3.99
CA ASP A 67 2.04 13.78 4.19
C ASP A 67 1.86 12.31 3.76
N ARG A 68 0.70 11.99 3.15
CA ARG A 68 0.35 10.62 2.78
C ARG A 68 -0.72 10.55 1.70
N LEU A 69 -0.79 9.40 1.03
CA LEU A 69 -1.80 9.07 0.04
C LEU A 69 -2.47 7.75 0.39
N ASP A 70 -3.75 7.79 0.75
CA ASP A 70 -4.54 6.61 1.06
C ASP A 70 -5.61 6.43 -0.04
N LEU A 71 -5.53 5.34 -0.80
CA LEU A 71 -6.42 5.05 -1.92
C LEU A 71 -7.17 3.75 -1.69
N ALA A 72 -8.49 3.78 -1.86
CA ALA A 72 -9.31 2.59 -1.95
C ALA A 72 -9.04 1.88 -3.29
N VAL A 73 -8.88 0.57 -3.25
CA VAL A 73 -8.77 -0.27 -4.44
C VAL A 73 -10.16 -0.75 -4.83
N VAL A 74 -10.66 -0.29 -5.98
CA VAL A 74 -11.97 -0.65 -6.52
C VAL A 74 -11.77 -1.65 -7.66
N GLU A 75 -12.34 -2.85 -7.54
CA GLU A 75 -12.32 -3.84 -8.62
C GLU A 75 -13.28 -3.41 -9.75
N ARG A 76 -12.76 -3.26 -10.96
CA ARG A 76 -13.57 -2.77 -12.10
C ARG A 76 -14.70 -3.71 -12.50
N ALA A 77 -14.47 -5.01 -12.42
CA ALA A 77 -15.45 -6.01 -12.82
C ALA A 77 -16.72 -5.98 -11.96
N THR A 78 -16.61 -5.58 -10.69
CA THR A 78 -17.72 -5.63 -9.72
C THR A 78 -18.11 -4.26 -9.17
N GLY A 79 -17.25 -3.25 -9.30
CA GLY A 79 -17.41 -1.95 -8.65
C GLY A 79 -17.20 -1.97 -7.13
N ARG A 80 -16.78 -3.11 -6.56
CA ARG A 80 -16.56 -3.26 -5.11
C ARG A 80 -15.22 -2.69 -4.69
N VAL A 81 -15.20 -2.05 -3.53
CA VAL A 81 -13.94 -1.76 -2.80
C VAL A 81 -13.42 -3.09 -2.24
N VAL A 82 -12.20 -3.44 -2.61
CA VAL A 82 -11.58 -4.74 -2.30
C VAL A 82 -10.28 -4.63 -1.53
N GLY A 83 -9.83 -3.43 -1.25
CA GLY A 83 -8.59 -3.21 -0.52
C GLY A 83 -8.22 -1.73 -0.42
N GLU A 84 -7.03 -1.50 0.09
CA GLU A 84 -6.43 -0.19 0.30
C GLU A 84 -4.97 -0.21 -0.11
N ALA A 85 -4.51 0.84 -0.78
CA ALA A 85 -3.11 1.08 -1.15
C ALA A 85 -2.67 2.44 -0.60
N VAL A 86 -1.52 2.49 0.05
CA VAL A 86 -1.07 3.65 0.80
C VAL A 86 0.40 3.97 0.52
N LEU A 87 0.69 5.26 0.27
CA LEU A 87 2.03 5.84 0.43
C LEU A 87 2.00 6.69 1.70
N ASN A 88 2.94 6.45 2.62
CA ASN A 88 3.03 7.16 3.89
C ASN A 88 4.49 7.28 4.35
N GLU A 89 4.71 7.84 5.54
CA GLU A 89 6.06 8.09 6.06
C GLU A 89 6.89 8.92 5.08
N TRP A 90 6.28 10.03 4.60
CA TRP A 90 6.92 10.96 3.69
C TRP A 90 8.16 11.60 4.31
N ASP A 91 9.30 11.41 3.66
CA ASP A 91 10.57 12.06 3.96
C ASP A 91 10.90 12.99 2.79
N GLU A 92 10.63 14.28 2.97
CA GLU A 92 10.80 15.30 1.94
C GLU A 92 12.26 15.49 1.56
N GLU A 93 13.16 15.44 2.54
CA GLU A 93 14.60 15.67 2.30
C GLU A 93 15.23 14.54 1.46
N ASN A 94 14.73 13.32 1.61
CA ASN A 94 15.20 12.15 0.90
C ASN A 94 14.29 11.72 -0.27
N GLU A 95 13.22 12.46 -0.55
CA GLU A 95 12.24 12.16 -1.61
C GLU A 95 11.76 10.70 -1.54
N SER A 96 11.46 10.24 -0.33
CA SER A 96 11.15 8.84 -0.08
C SER A 96 9.87 8.64 0.73
N CYS A 97 9.25 7.47 0.56
CA CYS A 97 8.12 7.07 1.39
C CYS A 97 8.04 5.54 1.56
N SER A 98 7.20 5.12 2.49
CA SER A 98 6.79 3.72 2.66
C SER A 98 5.53 3.42 1.84
N PHE A 99 5.43 2.18 1.38
CA PHE A 99 4.27 1.65 0.67
C PHE A 99 3.60 0.52 1.46
N ARG A 100 2.29 0.54 1.50
CA ARG A 100 1.46 -0.54 2.04
C ARG A 100 0.32 -0.86 1.10
N ILE A 101 -0.04 -2.14 1.04
CA ILE A 101 -1.24 -2.60 0.35
C ILE A 101 -1.87 -3.77 1.10
N VAL A 102 -3.19 -3.79 1.16
CA VAL A 102 -3.94 -4.87 1.78
C VAL A 102 -5.25 -5.11 1.02
N PHE A 103 -5.68 -6.36 0.94
CA PHE A 103 -6.90 -6.77 0.27
C PHE A 103 -7.80 -7.58 1.20
N VAL A 104 -9.11 -7.46 1.00
CA VAL A 104 -10.07 -8.36 1.65
C VAL A 104 -9.84 -9.81 1.21
N PRO A 105 -10.22 -10.83 2.03
CA PRO A 105 -9.81 -12.21 1.81
C PRO A 105 -10.20 -12.77 0.43
N ASP A 106 -11.37 -12.41 -0.09
CA ASP A 106 -11.90 -12.91 -1.37
C ASP A 106 -11.32 -12.22 -2.62
N ALA A 107 -10.50 -11.20 -2.43
CA ALA A 107 -9.92 -10.42 -3.54
C ALA A 107 -8.48 -10.80 -3.91
N VAL A 108 -7.87 -11.74 -3.20
CA VAL A 108 -6.47 -12.14 -3.41
C VAL A 108 -6.30 -13.13 -4.57
N GLY A 109 -5.10 -13.13 -5.19
CA GLY A 109 -4.71 -14.14 -6.19
C GLY A 109 -5.22 -13.90 -7.62
N ARG A 110 -5.83 -12.73 -7.90
CA ARG A 110 -6.41 -12.39 -9.20
C ARG A 110 -5.64 -11.30 -9.99
N GLY A 111 -4.41 -11.02 -9.59
CA GLY A 111 -3.57 -9.99 -10.23
C GLY A 111 -3.86 -8.55 -9.79
N LEU A 112 -4.94 -8.32 -9.04
CA LEU A 112 -5.36 -6.99 -8.58
C LEU A 112 -4.27 -6.27 -7.79
N GLY A 113 -3.57 -7.01 -6.91
CA GLY A 113 -2.49 -6.46 -6.09
C GLY A 113 -1.29 -5.97 -6.89
N THR A 114 -0.90 -6.71 -7.92
CA THR A 114 0.22 -6.31 -8.78
C THR A 114 -0.11 -5.05 -9.57
N GLU A 115 -1.31 -4.96 -10.14
CA GLU A 115 -1.74 -3.77 -10.86
C GLU A 115 -1.90 -2.56 -9.93
N ALA A 116 -2.58 -2.72 -8.79
CA ALA A 116 -2.74 -1.65 -7.82
C ALA A 116 -1.39 -1.12 -7.32
N THR A 117 -0.43 -2.03 -7.05
CA THR A 117 0.94 -1.64 -6.66
C THR A 117 1.60 -0.81 -7.76
N ARG A 118 1.54 -1.25 -9.01
CA ARG A 118 2.13 -0.50 -10.13
C ARG A 118 1.51 0.87 -10.32
N LEU A 119 0.19 1.01 -10.16
CA LEU A 119 -0.51 2.28 -10.30
C LEU A 119 -0.06 3.30 -9.26
N ILE A 120 -0.06 2.93 -7.98
CA ILE A 120 0.29 3.88 -6.92
C ILE A 120 1.80 4.19 -6.88
N VAL A 121 2.64 3.19 -7.13
CA VAL A 121 4.10 3.34 -7.19
C VAL A 121 4.49 4.19 -8.40
N GLY A 122 3.88 3.94 -9.57
CA GLY A 122 4.06 4.76 -10.75
C GLY A 122 3.67 6.22 -10.50
N HIS A 123 2.53 6.45 -9.87
CA HIS A 123 2.12 7.80 -9.47
C HIS A 123 3.15 8.46 -8.53
N GLY A 124 3.70 7.70 -7.58
CA GLY A 124 4.76 8.18 -6.68
C GLY A 124 5.98 8.70 -7.43
N PHE A 125 6.46 7.98 -8.42
CA PHE A 125 7.62 8.40 -9.22
C PHE A 125 7.29 9.47 -10.25
N GLU A 126 6.23 9.30 -11.02
CA GLU A 126 5.94 10.10 -12.20
C GLU A 126 5.27 11.45 -11.87
N ALA A 127 4.41 11.46 -10.86
CA ALA A 127 3.64 12.65 -10.48
C ALA A 127 4.14 13.33 -9.21
N LEU A 128 4.59 12.57 -8.21
CA LEU A 128 5.05 13.12 -6.94
C LEU A 128 6.57 13.35 -6.90
N GLY A 129 7.32 12.82 -7.89
CA GLY A 129 8.76 13.03 -7.98
C GLY A 129 9.57 12.28 -6.92
N LEU A 130 9.03 11.20 -6.36
CA LEU A 130 9.76 10.37 -5.39
C LEU A 130 11.01 9.76 -6.03
N HIS A 131 12.07 9.61 -5.24
CA HIS A 131 13.26 8.88 -5.63
C HIS A 131 13.23 7.41 -5.18
N ARG A 132 12.61 7.15 -4.01
CA ARG A 132 12.60 5.83 -3.39
C ARG A 132 11.23 5.51 -2.78
N ILE A 133 10.74 4.30 -3.03
CA ILE A 133 9.57 3.73 -2.35
C ILE A 133 9.98 2.39 -1.74
N SER A 134 9.77 2.22 -0.44
CA SER A 134 10.15 1.01 0.29
C SER A 134 8.96 0.36 0.99
N LEU A 135 9.12 -0.90 1.36
CA LEU A 135 8.16 -1.66 2.13
C LEU A 135 8.86 -2.71 3.01
N GLU A 136 8.11 -3.22 3.96
CA GLU A 136 8.48 -4.41 4.72
C GLU A 136 7.46 -5.52 4.46
N VAL A 137 7.94 -6.75 4.34
CA VAL A 137 7.09 -7.93 4.20
C VAL A 137 7.56 -9.02 5.16
N TYR A 138 6.64 -9.51 6.00
CA TYR A 138 6.95 -10.54 6.99
C TYR A 138 7.20 -11.90 6.35
N ALA A 139 8.09 -12.70 6.97
CA ALA A 139 8.56 -13.98 6.43
C ALA A 139 7.42 -14.98 6.14
N PHE A 140 6.31 -14.90 6.86
CA PHE A 140 5.14 -15.75 6.65
C PHE A 140 4.23 -15.28 5.50
N ASN A 141 4.59 -14.20 4.77
CA ASN A 141 3.82 -13.69 3.64
C ASN A 141 4.59 -13.78 2.30
N PRO A 142 4.99 -14.98 1.86
CA PRO A 142 5.77 -15.16 0.62
C PRO A 142 4.97 -14.77 -0.63
N ARG A 143 3.62 -14.79 -0.55
CA ARG A 143 2.76 -14.36 -1.66
C ARG A 143 2.88 -12.88 -1.92
N ALA A 144 2.80 -12.04 -0.89
CA ALA A 144 2.98 -10.59 -1.03
C ALA A 144 4.39 -10.27 -1.55
N ARG A 145 5.43 -10.92 -1.00
CA ARG A 145 6.79 -10.76 -1.49
C ARG A 145 6.91 -10.99 -2.99
N ARG A 146 6.38 -12.09 -3.51
CA ARG A 146 6.38 -12.38 -4.96
C ARG A 146 5.60 -11.34 -5.77
N ALA A 147 4.50 -10.80 -5.23
CA ALA A 147 3.75 -9.74 -5.90
C ALA A 147 4.58 -8.45 -6.00
N TYR A 148 5.31 -8.09 -4.94
CA TYR A 148 6.22 -6.94 -4.94
C TYR A 148 7.39 -7.12 -5.90
N GLU A 149 8.02 -8.31 -5.92
CA GLU A 149 9.06 -8.63 -6.90
C GLU A 149 8.56 -8.46 -8.35
N LYS A 150 7.35 -8.94 -8.66
CA LYS A 150 6.70 -8.73 -9.97
C LYS A 150 6.39 -7.27 -10.28
N ALA A 151 6.16 -6.45 -9.26
CA ALA A 151 5.95 -5.02 -9.40
C ALA A 151 7.26 -4.22 -9.48
N GLY A 152 8.43 -4.90 -9.40
CA GLY A 152 9.74 -4.29 -9.58
C GLY A 152 10.51 -3.99 -8.30
N PHE A 153 9.99 -4.40 -7.13
CA PHE A 153 10.73 -4.24 -5.88
C PHE A 153 11.86 -5.24 -5.76
N THR A 154 12.98 -4.77 -5.24
CA THR A 154 14.18 -5.56 -4.94
C THR A 154 14.35 -5.72 -3.43
N ALA A 155 14.68 -6.92 -2.96
CA ALA A 155 15.00 -7.16 -1.55
C ALA A 155 16.35 -6.55 -1.20
N GLU A 156 16.42 -5.78 -0.12
CA GLU A 156 17.64 -5.12 0.34
C GLU A 156 18.26 -5.78 1.58
N GLY A 157 17.44 -6.42 2.41
CA GLY A 157 17.90 -7.04 3.63
C GLY A 157 16.79 -7.61 4.47
N VAL A 158 17.16 -8.14 5.64
CA VAL A 158 16.23 -8.75 6.59
C VAL A 158 16.36 -8.07 7.95
N LEU A 159 15.24 -7.60 8.47
CA LEU A 159 15.11 -7.19 9.86
C LEU A 159 14.78 -8.43 10.70
N ARG A 160 15.75 -8.88 11.49
CA ARG A 160 15.58 -10.09 12.31
C ARG A 160 14.66 -9.81 13.49
N GLY A 161 13.65 -10.67 13.70
CA GLY A 161 12.72 -10.57 14.83
C GLY A 161 11.92 -9.27 14.86
N ALA A 162 11.60 -8.70 13.69
CA ALA A 162 10.95 -7.41 13.54
C ALA A 162 9.53 -7.37 14.12
N LEU A 163 8.80 -8.48 14.03
CA LEU A 163 7.45 -8.62 14.55
C LEU A 163 7.42 -9.65 15.70
N LEU A 164 6.69 -9.36 16.76
CA LEU A 164 6.29 -10.34 17.75
C LEU A 164 4.83 -10.72 17.48
N TRP A 165 4.58 -11.97 17.05
CA TRP A 165 3.24 -12.46 16.78
C TRP A 165 2.98 -13.74 17.56
N GLU A 166 1.95 -13.73 18.41
CA GLU A 166 1.57 -14.89 19.27
C GLU A 166 2.74 -15.53 20.03
N GLY A 167 3.66 -14.69 20.50
CA GLY A 167 4.84 -15.12 21.27
C GLY A 167 6.06 -15.50 20.43
N GLU A 168 5.94 -15.54 19.10
CA GLU A 168 7.05 -15.83 18.17
C GLU A 168 7.62 -14.56 17.54
N ARG A 169 8.96 -14.53 17.36
CA ARG A 169 9.65 -13.47 16.63
C ARG A 169 9.69 -13.82 15.15
N VAL A 170 9.22 -12.88 14.32
CA VAL A 170 9.14 -13.02 12.86
C VAL A 170 10.04 -12.00 12.19
N ASP A 171 10.82 -12.44 11.23
CA ASP A 171 11.66 -11.58 10.41
C ASP A 171 10.83 -10.82 9.37
N ALA A 172 11.28 -9.63 8.99
CA ALA A 172 10.73 -8.87 7.87
C ALA A 172 11.81 -8.65 6.81
N THR A 173 11.46 -8.86 5.54
CA THR A 173 12.30 -8.46 4.42
C THR A 173 12.00 -7.02 4.07
N VAL A 174 13.02 -6.17 4.04
CA VAL A 174 12.93 -4.81 3.49
C VAL A 174 13.09 -4.90 1.98
N MET A 175 12.17 -4.28 1.25
CA MET A 175 12.22 -4.19 -0.20
C MET A 175 12.04 -2.75 -0.65
N SER A 176 12.61 -2.40 -1.79
CA SER A 176 12.46 -1.07 -2.38
C SER A 176 12.46 -1.11 -3.89
N VAL A 177 12.02 -0.02 -4.48
CA VAL A 177 12.21 0.33 -5.88
C VAL A 177 12.66 1.79 -5.95
N LEU A 178 13.58 2.08 -6.86
CA LEU A 178 14.14 3.41 -7.09
C LEU A 178 13.62 4.00 -8.42
N ALA A 179 13.52 5.33 -8.49
CA ALA A 179 13.05 6.02 -9.69
C ALA A 179 13.79 5.59 -10.98
N PRO A 180 15.14 5.43 -11.02
CA PRO A 180 15.82 4.96 -12.22
C PRO A 180 15.46 3.52 -12.62
N GLU A 181 15.20 2.65 -11.62
CA GLU A 181 14.79 1.26 -11.86
C GLU A 181 13.38 1.21 -12.44
N TRP A 182 12.48 2.03 -11.91
CA TRP A 182 11.13 2.19 -12.42
C TRP A 182 11.11 2.67 -13.87
N ALA A 183 11.88 3.72 -14.17
CA ALA A 183 11.99 4.26 -15.53
C ALA A 183 12.54 3.22 -16.52
N ALA A 184 13.50 2.40 -16.11
CA ALA A 184 14.06 1.34 -16.95
C ALA A 184 13.03 0.23 -17.28
N GLN A 185 12.11 -0.08 -16.35
CA GLN A 185 11.04 -1.06 -16.56
C GLN A 185 10.02 -0.55 -17.60
N GLY A 186 9.65 0.75 -17.54
CA GLY A 186 8.75 1.37 -18.50
C GLY A 186 9.31 1.45 -19.93
N ALA A 187 10.63 1.51 -20.08
CA ALA A 187 11.30 1.54 -21.38
C ALA A 187 11.43 0.14 -22.06
N ALA A 188 11.21 -0.93 -21.31
CA ALA A 188 11.38 -2.32 -21.77
C ALA A 188 10.05 -3.00 -22.21
N GLY A 189 8.91 -2.32 -22.06
CA GLY A 189 7.57 -2.79 -22.44
C GLY A 189 7.02 -1.96 -23.59
#